data_0d14237aae6cdc87bf8b014d6c150228
#
_entry.id   0d14237aae6cdc87bf8b014d6c150228
#
_cell.length_a   1.000
_cell.length_b   1.000
_cell.length_c   1.000
_cell.angle_alpha   90.00
_cell.angle_beta   90.00
_cell.angle_gamma   90.00
#
_symmetry.space_group_name_H-M   'P 1'
#
loop_
_entity.id
_entity.type
_entity.pdbx_description
1 polymer ?
#
loop_
_entity_poly.entity_id
_entity_poly.type
_entity_poly.pdbx_seq_one_letter_code
_entity_poly.pdbx_strand_id
1 'polypeptide(L)'
;MSRSAPGTRSAPGSAAFSRRQFGRGVLGLGVLAGVGSLTSACGLVGDDRRIRIIVTENAPFQEPTQIAEQILEDEGWTFDATYVTDIIQPNTAVDNGEYDVNFFQNISYLRQFNQDNDLDLEPIFFMFEQPSGIYSSQHDSLEDLPDGAQVALPVDTANNGRGIRLLARAGLIEIDESKWVAELSTRDITSNPKDLEFVEVDQQSVGQIYPDVDAVFGFARLLAEIDVMPDEVLIMESEEEALPFALTVCARPGFREDEPEKYEALKSAYHSDEVRDWYGEYLDGLLTPAFDRDIDSAWEDVNEH
;
A
#
# COMPACT_ATOMS: atom_id res chain seq x y z
N MET A 1 -32.81 51.14 19.31
CA MET A 1 -32.43 51.23 20.74
C MET A 1 -31.28 50.28 20.95
N SER A 2 -30.19 50.86 21.01
CA SER A 2 -29.12 51.10 22.03
C SER A 2 -28.13 49.91 22.08
N ARG A 3 -26.97 50.05 21.45
CA ARG A 3 -25.59 50.38 21.92
C ARG A 3 -25.11 49.46 23.03
N SER A 4 -23.98 48.70 22.85
CA SER A 4 -22.61 49.15 23.16
C SER A 4 -21.57 48.06 22.87
N ALA A 5 -20.54 48.35 22.13
CA ALA A 5 -19.17 47.85 22.29
C ALA A 5 -18.41 48.87 23.19
N PRO A 6 -17.13 48.77 23.54
CA PRO A 6 -16.05 47.81 23.24
C PRO A 6 -15.20 47.47 24.51
N GLY A 7 -14.17 46.64 24.34
CA GLY A 7 -13.16 46.41 25.38
C GLY A 7 -11.86 45.84 24.82
N THR A 8 -10.97 46.73 24.33
CA THR A 8 -9.56 46.49 24.04
C THR A 8 -8.75 46.28 25.29
N ARG A 9 -7.84 45.28 25.37
CA ARG A 9 -6.64 45.34 26.23
C ARG A 9 -5.42 44.72 25.56
N SER A 10 -4.41 45.51 25.63
CA SER A 10 -3.06 45.54 25.15
C SER A 10 -2.17 44.36 25.56
N ALA A 11 -1.16 44.09 24.71
CA ALA A 11 0.05 43.33 25.03
C ALA A 11 1.01 44.13 25.94
N PRO A 12 1.92 43.47 26.60
CA PRO A 12 3.34 43.78 26.50
C PRO A 12 4.17 42.48 26.42
N GLY A 13 5.37 42.38 25.88
CA GLY A 13 6.48 43.27 25.73
C GLY A 13 7.68 42.36 25.55
N SER A 14 8.44 42.59 24.52
CA SER A 14 9.73 41.94 24.20
C SER A 14 10.78 42.14 25.27
N ALA A 15 11.58 41.12 25.56
CA ALA A 15 12.86 41.26 26.22
C ALA A 15 13.97 40.55 25.44
N ALA A 16 14.76 41.33 24.74
CA ALA A 16 16.04 40.95 24.18
C ALA A 16 17.08 40.80 25.29
N PHE A 17 17.86 39.72 25.28
CA PHE A 17 19.07 39.63 26.09
C PHE A 17 20.32 39.62 25.23
N SER A 18 21.20 40.58 25.56
CA SER A 18 22.42 41.03 24.94
C SER A 18 23.61 40.09 25.21
N ARG A 19 24.52 40.03 24.18
CA ARG A 19 25.89 39.49 24.26
C ARG A 19 26.79 40.39 25.12
N ARG A 20 27.68 39.82 25.95
CA ARG A 20 29.04 40.29 26.29
C ARG A 20 29.73 39.12 27.02
N GLN A 21 30.75 38.52 26.47
CA GLN A 21 32.19 38.78 26.38
C GLN A 21 32.92 38.96 27.71
N PHE A 22 34.13 38.36 27.74
CA PHE A 22 35.32 38.46 28.63
C PHE A 22 35.45 37.32 29.65
N GLY A 23 36.58 36.63 29.77
CA GLY A 23 37.95 37.06 29.67
C GLY A 23 39.00 35.95 29.73
N ARG A 24 40.16 36.28 29.34
CA ARG A 24 41.43 35.54 29.27
C ARG A 24 42.05 35.26 30.65
N GLY A 25 42.85 34.18 30.74
CA GLY A 25 43.90 34.00 31.76
C GLY A 25 44.29 32.54 31.93
N VAL A 26 45.39 32.21 31.47
CA VAL A 26 46.79 32.05 31.87
C VAL A 26 47.20 30.59 32.16
N LEU A 27 48.31 30.23 31.49
CA LEU A 27 49.20 29.09 31.53
C LEU A 27 49.38 28.37 32.89
N GLY A 28 49.47 27.04 32.83
CA GLY A 28 50.13 26.21 33.82
C GLY A 28 50.63 24.92 33.17
N LEU A 29 51.95 24.82 32.98
CA LEU A 29 52.66 23.58 32.62
C LEU A 29 52.60 22.58 33.78
N GLY A 30 52.27 21.32 33.44
CA GLY A 30 52.41 20.19 34.37
C GLY A 30 52.56 18.90 33.56
N VAL A 31 53.69 18.25 33.70
CA VAL A 31 54.23 17.14 32.93
C VAL A 31 53.79 15.78 33.52
N LEU A 32 53.50 14.80 32.68
CA LEU A 32 53.64 13.34 32.85
C LEU A 32 52.74 12.56 33.86
N ALA A 33 51.84 11.74 33.27
CA ALA A 33 51.90 10.27 33.50
C ALA A 33 50.91 9.59 32.56
N GLY A 34 51.37 8.69 31.70
CA GLY A 34 50.56 7.88 30.83
C GLY A 34 49.64 6.94 31.59
N VAL A 35 48.35 7.07 31.39
CA VAL A 35 47.38 6.00 31.60
C VAL A 35 46.65 5.89 30.29
N GLY A 36 46.77 4.70 29.65
CA GLY A 36 46.10 4.37 28.42
C GLY A 36 44.59 4.63 28.56
N SER A 37 44.14 5.69 27.98
CA SER A 37 42.72 5.88 27.71
C SER A 37 42.34 4.85 26.65
N LEU A 38 41.78 3.74 27.10
CA LEU A 38 40.83 3.02 26.27
C LEU A 38 39.72 4.02 25.95
N THR A 39 39.91 4.77 24.88
CA THR A 39 38.82 5.39 24.20
C THR A 39 37.92 4.22 23.76
N SER A 40 36.91 3.92 24.60
CA SER A 40 35.72 3.29 24.09
C SER A 40 35.33 4.16 22.91
N ALA A 41 35.65 3.69 21.71
CA ALA A 41 34.92 4.04 20.53
C ALA A 41 33.50 3.52 20.79
N CYS A 42 32.69 4.38 21.44
CA CYS A 42 31.28 4.39 21.12
C CYS A 42 31.25 4.82 19.65
N GLY A 43 31.56 3.84 18.77
CA GLY A 43 31.17 3.94 17.38
C GLY A 43 29.71 4.36 17.44
N LEU A 44 29.40 5.37 16.68
CA LEU A 44 28.11 5.51 16.09
C LEU A 44 27.78 4.12 15.55
N VAL A 45 27.05 3.33 16.36
CA VAL A 45 26.34 2.15 15.84
C VAL A 45 25.38 2.81 14.89
N GLY A 46 25.73 2.78 13.61
CA GLY A 46 24.82 3.19 12.57
C GLY A 46 23.51 2.50 12.78
N ASP A 47 22.47 3.09 12.28
CA ASP A 47 21.08 2.59 12.30
C ASP A 47 20.92 1.31 11.42
N ASP A 48 21.99 0.54 11.27
CA ASP A 48 22.14 -0.60 10.35
C ASP A 48 21.14 -1.74 10.63
N ARG A 49 20.57 -1.79 11.86
CA ARG A 49 19.56 -2.77 12.27
C ARG A 49 18.20 -2.13 12.56
N ARG A 50 17.88 -1.06 11.85
CA ARG A 50 16.58 -0.43 11.94
C ARG A 50 15.86 -0.49 10.59
N ILE A 51 14.61 -0.89 10.62
CA ILE A 51 13.72 -0.98 9.45
C ILE A 51 12.50 -0.10 9.70
N ARG A 52 12.20 0.79 8.78
CA ARG A 52 11.02 1.66 8.82
C ARG A 52 10.08 1.25 7.69
N ILE A 53 8.85 0.95 8.04
CA ILE A 53 7.83 0.57 7.07
C ILE A 53 6.57 1.41 7.21
N ILE A 54 5.97 1.78 6.08
CA ILE A 54 4.65 2.38 6.03
C ILE A 54 3.66 1.38 5.41
N VAL A 55 2.56 1.12 6.11
CA VAL A 55 1.62 0.02 5.84
C VAL A 55 0.20 0.55 5.84
N THR A 56 -0.68 0.00 5.01
CA THR A 56 -2.10 0.35 5.09
C THR A 56 -2.74 -0.24 6.35
N GLU A 57 -3.59 0.55 7.01
CA GLU A 57 -4.34 0.16 8.21
C GLU A 57 -5.54 -0.73 7.83
N ASN A 58 -5.24 -1.99 7.50
CA ASN A 58 -6.22 -2.99 7.11
C ASN A 58 -5.68 -4.38 7.50
N ALA A 59 -6.54 -5.29 7.97
CA ALA A 59 -6.14 -6.56 8.56
C ALA A 59 -5.11 -7.37 7.73
N PRO A 60 -5.28 -7.61 6.42
CA PRO A 60 -4.33 -8.41 5.64
C PRO A 60 -2.96 -7.77 5.41
N PHE A 61 -2.78 -6.52 5.79
CA PHE A 61 -1.50 -5.82 5.78
C PHE A 61 -0.96 -5.62 7.19
N GLN A 62 -1.81 -5.18 8.11
CA GLN A 62 -1.43 -4.82 9.46
C GLN A 62 -1.04 -6.04 10.30
N GLU A 63 -1.86 -7.10 10.32
CA GLU A 63 -1.60 -8.24 11.21
C GLU A 63 -0.37 -9.07 10.78
N PRO A 64 -0.13 -9.38 9.48
CA PRO A 64 1.14 -9.95 9.04
C PRO A 64 2.35 -9.07 9.36
N THR A 65 2.19 -7.72 9.32
CA THR A 65 3.24 -6.79 9.71
C THR A 65 3.56 -6.88 11.20
N GLN A 66 2.55 -7.02 12.07
CA GLN A 66 2.74 -7.20 13.51
C GLN A 66 3.41 -8.54 13.85
N ILE A 67 3.11 -9.60 13.09
CA ILE A 67 3.81 -10.90 13.22
C ILE A 67 5.28 -10.73 12.81
N ALA A 68 5.55 -10.10 11.66
CA ALA A 68 6.90 -9.84 11.19
C ALA A 68 7.70 -8.95 12.15
N GLU A 69 7.06 -7.93 12.76
CA GLU A 69 7.65 -7.08 13.80
C GLU A 69 8.16 -7.91 14.97
N GLN A 70 7.33 -8.81 15.50
CA GLN A 70 7.71 -9.67 16.62
C GLN A 70 8.94 -10.56 16.29
N ILE A 71 8.96 -11.15 15.09
CA ILE A 71 10.07 -11.97 14.61
C ILE A 71 11.35 -11.13 14.50
N LEU A 72 11.26 -9.95 13.88
CA LEU A 72 12.39 -9.05 13.68
C LEU A 72 12.94 -8.52 15.00
N GLU A 73 12.10 -8.18 15.95
CA GLU A 73 12.52 -7.73 17.31
C GLU A 73 13.23 -8.84 18.06
N ASP A 74 12.76 -10.09 18.00
CA ASP A 74 13.38 -11.26 18.60
C ASP A 74 14.77 -11.54 17.99
N GLU A 75 14.99 -11.17 16.72
CA GLU A 75 16.28 -11.23 16.03
C GLU A 75 17.19 -10.02 16.30
N GLY A 76 16.71 -9.04 17.07
CA GLY A 76 17.45 -7.85 17.49
C GLY A 76 17.44 -6.72 16.47
N TRP A 77 16.43 -6.66 15.60
CA TRP A 77 16.13 -5.50 14.77
C TRP A 77 15.28 -4.47 15.54
N THR A 78 15.40 -3.21 15.18
CA THR A 78 14.41 -2.19 15.54
C THR A 78 13.46 -2.06 14.35
N PHE A 79 12.18 -2.35 14.57
CA PHE A 79 11.17 -2.28 13.51
C PHE A 79 10.14 -1.19 13.82
N ASP A 80 10.05 -0.20 12.93
CA ASP A 80 9.16 0.94 13.10
C ASP A 80 8.07 0.90 12.02
N ALA A 81 6.91 0.35 12.36
CA ALA A 81 5.75 0.32 11.48
C ALA A 81 4.86 1.55 11.71
N THR A 82 4.48 2.22 10.62
CA THR A 82 3.49 3.29 10.60
C THR A 82 2.28 2.86 9.80
N TYR A 83 1.10 2.90 10.39
CA TYR A 83 -0.15 2.51 9.75
C TYR A 83 -0.90 3.72 9.25
N VAL A 84 -1.37 3.67 7.99
CA VAL A 84 -2.08 4.76 7.32
C VAL A 84 -3.28 4.25 6.52
N THR A 85 -4.26 5.10 6.33
CA THR A 85 -5.42 4.82 5.45
C THR A 85 -5.24 5.41 4.05
N ASP A 86 -4.28 6.31 3.87
CA ASP A 86 -3.95 6.94 2.59
C ASP A 86 -3.12 5.99 1.72
N ILE A 87 -3.43 5.93 0.42
CA ILE A 87 -2.75 5.06 -0.57
C ILE A 87 -1.82 5.83 -1.51
N ILE A 88 -1.71 7.15 -1.38
CA ILE A 88 -0.84 8.01 -2.21
C ILE A 88 0.49 8.27 -1.49
N GLN A 89 0.42 8.65 -0.22
CA GLN A 89 1.57 9.02 0.59
C GLN A 89 2.65 7.92 0.70
N PRO A 90 2.33 6.61 0.84
CA PRO A 90 3.34 5.59 1.10
C PRO A 90 4.46 5.50 0.06
N ASN A 91 4.15 5.59 -1.23
CA ASN A 91 5.16 5.57 -2.28
C ASN A 91 6.08 6.79 -2.22
N THR A 92 5.50 7.98 -2.09
CA THR A 92 6.27 9.22 -1.96
C THR A 92 7.17 9.23 -0.73
N ALA A 93 6.70 8.68 0.40
CA ALA A 93 7.47 8.60 1.64
C ALA A 93 8.67 7.64 1.54
N VAL A 94 8.52 6.53 0.80
CA VAL A 94 9.64 5.60 0.51
C VAL A 94 10.63 6.25 -0.45
N ASP A 95 10.16 6.90 -1.51
CA ASP A 95 11.03 7.60 -2.48
C ASP A 95 11.88 8.68 -1.79
N ASN A 96 11.28 9.48 -0.91
CA ASN A 96 11.97 10.50 -0.13
C ASN A 96 12.92 9.95 0.96
N GLY A 97 12.94 8.63 1.20
CA GLY A 97 13.77 8.00 2.23
C GLY A 97 13.25 8.18 3.67
N GLU A 98 12.01 8.61 3.84
CA GLU A 98 11.36 8.67 5.15
C GLU A 98 11.12 7.27 5.71
N TYR A 99 10.81 6.32 4.83
CA TYR A 99 10.67 4.89 5.09
C TYR A 99 11.60 4.07 4.19
N ASP A 100 11.95 2.89 4.63
CA ASP A 100 12.78 1.97 3.87
C ASP A 100 11.93 1.22 2.85
N VAL A 101 10.73 0.80 3.25
CA VAL A 101 9.78 0.04 2.43
C VAL A 101 8.33 0.46 2.71
N ASN A 102 7.42 0.07 1.81
CA ASN A 102 5.98 0.12 2.06
C ASN A 102 5.30 -1.21 1.76
N PHE A 103 4.09 -1.39 2.34
CA PHE A 103 3.25 -2.55 2.09
C PHE A 103 1.77 -2.12 2.05
N PHE A 104 1.22 -1.93 0.83
CA PHE A 104 -0.18 -1.51 0.64
C PHE A 104 -0.74 -1.81 -0.75
N GLN A 105 0.09 -2.14 -1.74
CA GLN A 105 -0.23 -2.10 -3.16
C GLN A 105 0.12 -3.39 -3.90
N ASN A 106 -0.50 -3.58 -5.07
CA ASN A 106 -0.11 -4.58 -6.05
C ASN A 106 0.91 -4.02 -7.05
N ILE A 107 1.55 -4.92 -7.84
CA ILE A 107 2.61 -4.51 -8.77
C ILE A 107 2.10 -3.65 -9.93
N SER A 108 0.87 -3.86 -10.39
CA SER A 108 0.27 -3.02 -11.45
C SER A 108 0.00 -1.59 -11.00
N TYR A 109 -0.48 -1.43 -9.76
CA TYR A 109 -0.65 -0.11 -9.15
C TYR A 109 0.70 0.60 -8.96
N LEU A 110 1.73 -0.14 -8.49
CA LEU A 110 3.08 0.42 -8.35
C LEU A 110 3.62 0.95 -9.69
N ARG A 111 3.50 0.15 -10.77
CA ARG A 111 3.90 0.59 -12.11
C ARG A 111 3.18 1.87 -12.53
N GLN A 112 1.85 1.89 -12.41
CA GLN A 112 1.05 3.06 -12.77
C GLN A 112 1.46 4.28 -11.93
N PHE A 113 1.65 4.10 -10.63
CA PHE A 113 2.07 5.18 -9.73
C PHE A 113 3.44 5.74 -10.11
N ASN A 114 4.42 4.87 -10.44
CA ASN A 114 5.74 5.27 -10.90
C ASN A 114 5.64 6.12 -12.18
N GLN A 115 4.85 5.66 -13.17
CA GLN A 115 4.67 6.39 -14.42
C GLN A 115 4.01 7.76 -14.23
N ASP A 116 2.99 7.85 -13.39
CA ASP A 116 2.23 9.08 -13.16
C ASP A 116 3.02 10.12 -12.35
N ASN A 117 3.99 9.69 -11.54
CA ASN A 117 4.73 10.54 -10.61
C ASN A 117 6.24 10.65 -10.91
N ASP A 118 6.72 10.04 -12.00
CA ASP A 118 8.14 10.02 -12.39
C ASP A 118 9.03 9.42 -11.29
N LEU A 119 8.60 8.26 -10.74
CA LEU A 119 9.28 7.47 -9.72
C LEU A 119 9.77 6.13 -10.28
N ASP A 120 10.72 5.51 -9.57
CA ASP A 120 11.35 4.25 -9.95
C ASP A 120 11.30 3.20 -8.82
N LEU A 121 10.29 3.21 -7.95
CA LEU A 121 10.17 2.23 -6.89
C LEU A 121 10.04 0.82 -7.45
N GLU A 122 10.58 -0.16 -6.74
CA GLU A 122 10.61 -1.56 -7.15
C GLU A 122 9.86 -2.46 -6.15
N PRO A 123 9.13 -3.48 -6.63
CA PRO A 123 8.62 -4.52 -5.76
C PRO A 123 9.77 -5.44 -5.35
N ILE A 124 9.86 -5.81 -4.08
CA ILE A 124 11.00 -6.59 -3.57
C ILE A 124 10.65 -8.04 -3.22
N PHE A 125 9.41 -8.32 -2.85
CA PHE A 125 8.84 -9.66 -2.73
C PHE A 125 7.31 -9.60 -2.66
N PHE A 126 6.65 -10.67 -3.07
CA PHE A 126 5.20 -10.81 -2.97
C PHE A 126 4.75 -11.21 -1.57
N MET A 127 3.52 -10.81 -1.24
CA MET A 127 2.85 -11.19 0.00
C MET A 127 1.67 -12.13 -0.25
N PHE A 128 0.64 -11.66 -0.96
CA PHE A 128 -0.55 -12.48 -1.19
C PHE A 128 -1.28 -12.09 -2.48
N GLU A 129 -2.03 -13.05 -2.99
CA GLU A 129 -3.04 -12.85 -4.03
C GLU A 129 -4.41 -12.73 -3.37
N GLN A 130 -5.26 -11.85 -3.90
CA GLN A 130 -6.63 -11.69 -3.43
C GLN A 130 -7.59 -11.87 -4.59
N PRO A 131 -8.59 -12.73 -4.46
CA PRO A 131 -9.62 -12.87 -5.48
C PRO A 131 -10.44 -11.59 -5.57
N SER A 132 -10.84 -11.24 -6.79
CA SER A 132 -11.66 -10.09 -7.10
C SER A 132 -12.70 -10.47 -8.13
N GLY A 133 -13.85 -9.84 -8.05
CA GLY A 133 -14.95 -10.21 -8.92
C GLY A 133 -16.04 -9.15 -8.99
N ILE A 134 -17.10 -9.48 -9.72
CA ILE A 134 -18.30 -8.66 -9.80
C ILE A 134 -19.39 -9.30 -8.95
N TYR A 135 -19.96 -8.52 -8.07
CA TYR A 135 -21.00 -8.89 -7.11
C TYR A 135 -22.25 -8.04 -7.31
N SER A 136 -23.40 -8.55 -6.88
CA SER A 136 -24.66 -7.80 -6.86
C SER A 136 -25.50 -8.19 -5.64
N SER A 137 -26.14 -7.20 -5.03
CA SER A 137 -27.16 -7.41 -4.01
C SER A 137 -28.59 -7.58 -4.58
N GLN A 138 -28.75 -7.36 -5.89
CA GLN A 138 -30.05 -7.20 -6.53
C GLN A 138 -30.28 -8.24 -7.63
N HIS A 139 -29.23 -8.85 -8.19
CA HIS A 139 -29.29 -9.75 -9.34
C HIS A 139 -28.49 -11.03 -9.06
N ASP A 140 -29.05 -12.16 -9.49
CA ASP A 140 -28.46 -13.49 -9.30
C ASP A 140 -27.47 -13.87 -10.41
N SER A 141 -27.46 -13.12 -11.53
CA SER A 141 -26.53 -13.33 -12.66
C SER A 141 -26.25 -12.02 -13.40
N LEU A 142 -25.15 -11.98 -14.16
CA LEU A 142 -24.79 -10.82 -14.99
C LEU A 142 -25.77 -10.63 -16.17
N GLU A 143 -26.41 -11.69 -16.64
CA GLU A 143 -27.42 -11.65 -17.69
C GLU A 143 -28.68 -10.92 -17.23
N ASP A 144 -29.01 -10.97 -15.92
CA ASP A 144 -30.19 -10.35 -15.32
C ASP A 144 -30.05 -8.85 -15.14
N LEU A 145 -28.85 -8.28 -15.32
CA LEU A 145 -28.64 -6.83 -15.27
C LEU A 145 -29.54 -6.13 -16.30
N PRO A 146 -30.35 -5.13 -15.90
CA PRO A 146 -31.23 -4.42 -16.82
C PRO A 146 -30.45 -3.50 -17.79
N ASP A 147 -31.10 -3.05 -18.83
CA ASP A 147 -30.58 -1.95 -19.65
C ASP A 147 -30.45 -0.69 -18.79
N GLY A 148 -29.30 0.00 -18.86
CA GLY A 148 -28.97 1.14 -18.03
C GLY A 148 -28.52 0.77 -16.60
N ALA A 149 -28.20 -0.50 -16.32
CA ALA A 149 -27.71 -0.93 -15.00
C ALA A 149 -26.46 -0.14 -14.57
N GLN A 150 -26.42 0.23 -13.31
CA GLN A 150 -25.27 0.92 -12.71
C GLN A 150 -24.23 -0.08 -12.21
N VAL A 151 -23.01 0.03 -12.71
CA VAL A 151 -21.88 -0.81 -12.32
C VAL A 151 -20.81 0.05 -11.66
N ALA A 152 -20.52 -0.21 -10.39
CA ALA A 152 -19.46 0.47 -9.67
C ALA A 152 -18.10 -0.16 -9.96
N LEU A 153 -17.13 0.67 -10.33
CA LEU A 153 -15.75 0.30 -10.63
C LEU A 153 -14.78 1.12 -9.76
N PRO A 154 -13.55 0.62 -9.51
CA PRO A 154 -12.53 1.40 -8.82
C PRO A 154 -12.19 2.70 -9.54
N VAL A 155 -11.93 3.76 -8.78
CA VAL A 155 -11.48 5.05 -9.34
C VAL A 155 -10.04 4.98 -9.87
N ASP A 156 -9.20 4.10 -9.31
CA ASP A 156 -7.84 3.89 -9.80
C ASP A 156 -7.83 3.06 -11.10
N THR A 157 -7.03 3.50 -12.06
CA THR A 157 -7.02 2.92 -13.40
C THR A 157 -6.60 1.45 -13.40
N ALA A 158 -5.62 1.08 -12.58
CA ALA A 158 -5.10 -0.29 -12.56
C ALA A 158 -6.18 -1.31 -12.16
N ASN A 159 -7.01 -1.01 -11.17
CA ASN A 159 -8.10 -1.90 -10.75
C ASN A 159 -9.41 -1.66 -11.51
N ASN A 160 -9.62 -0.45 -12.09
CA ASN A 160 -10.79 -0.16 -12.95
C ASN A 160 -10.85 -1.13 -14.13
N GLY A 161 -9.72 -1.32 -14.81
CA GLY A 161 -9.60 -2.21 -15.96
C GLY A 161 -9.93 -3.68 -15.65
N ARG A 162 -9.72 -4.15 -14.42
CA ARG A 162 -10.08 -5.51 -13.99
C ARG A 162 -11.59 -5.74 -14.10
N GLY A 163 -12.39 -4.82 -13.56
CA GLY A 163 -13.85 -4.88 -13.66
C GLY A 163 -14.34 -4.81 -15.10
N ILE A 164 -13.74 -3.94 -15.92
CA ILE A 164 -14.05 -3.82 -17.36
C ILE A 164 -13.71 -5.13 -18.08
N ARG A 165 -12.58 -5.76 -17.82
CA ARG A 165 -12.19 -7.06 -18.38
C ARG A 165 -13.19 -8.16 -18.03
N LEU A 166 -13.65 -8.20 -16.78
CA LEU A 166 -14.66 -9.17 -16.35
C LEU A 166 -16.00 -9.00 -17.06
N LEU A 167 -16.47 -7.77 -17.24
CA LEU A 167 -17.69 -7.47 -18.00
C LEU A 167 -17.56 -7.86 -19.46
N ALA A 168 -16.39 -7.63 -20.08
CA ALA A 168 -16.12 -8.05 -21.44
C ALA A 168 -16.07 -9.56 -21.57
N ARG A 169 -15.42 -10.27 -20.64
CA ARG A 169 -15.39 -11.73 -20.58
C ARG A 169 -16.79 -12.34 -20.43
N ALA A 170 -17.66 -11.66 -19.69
CA ALA A 170 -19.07 -12.04 -19.55
C ALA A 170 -19.91 -11.73 -20.81
N GLY A 171 -19.36 -11.02 -21.80
CA GLY A 171 -20.06 -10.66 -23.04
C GLY A 171 -21.06 -9.50 -22.88
N LEU A 172 -20.99 -8.74 -21.78
CA LEU A 172 -21.85 -7.58 -21.54
C LEU A 172 -21.38 -6.32 -22.27
N ILE A 173 -20.09 -6.22 -22.54
CA ILE A 173 -19.45 -5.15 -23.30
C ILE A 173 -18.39 -5.70 -24.23
N GLU A 174 -17.97 -4.92 -25.22
CA GLU A 174 -16.76 -5.19 -26.02
C GLU A 174 -15.72 -4.10 -25.72
N ILE A 175 -14.44 -4.46 -25.72
CA ILE A 175 -13.33 -3.58 -25.37
C ILE A 175 -12.24 -3.60 -26.46
N ASP A 176 -11.29 -2.69 -26.37
CA ASP A 176 -10.06 -2.75 -27.14
C ASP A 176 -9.12 -3.82 -26.50
N GLU A 177 -9.14 -5.02 -27.08
CA GLU A 177 -8.33 -6.16 -26.62
C GLU A 177 -6.80 -5.95 -26.76
N SER A 178 -6.36 -4.91 -27.47
CA SER A 178 -4.93 -4.60 -27.61
C SER A 178 -4.35 -3.90 -26.37
N LYS A 179 -5.20 -3.41 -25.49
CA LYS A 179 -4.79 -2.75 -24.25
C LYS A 179 -4.58 -3.72 -23.11
N TRP A 180 -3.53 -3.47 -22.36
CA TRP A 180 -3.29 -4.18 -21.13
C TRP A 180 -4.36 -3.86 -20.07
N VAL A 181 -4.71 -4.85 -19.25
CA VAL A 181 -5.84 -4.75 -18.30
C VAL A 181 -5.72 -3.57 -17.34
N ALA A 182 -4.52 -3.27 -16.83
CA ALA A 182 -4.31 -2.15 -15.91
C ALA A 182 -4.33 -0.76 -16.58
N GLU A 183 -4.44 -0.70 -17.91
CA GLU A 183 -4.57 0.54 -18.67
C GLU A 183 -5.98 0.72 -19.26
N LEU A 184 -6.85 -0.30 -19.08
CA LEU A 184 -8.23 -0.22 -19.53
C LEU A 184 -9.02 0.78 -18.69
N SER A 185 -9.86 1.53 -19.37
CA SER A 185 -10.82 2.46 -18.79
C SER A 185 -12.16 2.36 -19.50
N THR A 186 -13.18 3.00 -18.99
CA THR A 186 -14.50 3.06 -19.65
C THR A 186 -14.45 3.68 -21.06
N ARG A 187 -13.39 4.42 -21.41
CA ARG A 187 -13.16 5.00 -22.74
C ARG A 187 -12.77 3.97 -23.80
N ASP A 188 -12.30 2.81 -23.36
CA ASP A 188 -11.83 1.72 -24.21
C ASP A 188 -12.93 0.70 -24.52
N ILE A 189 -14.15 0.96 -24.01
CA ILE A 189 -15.35 0.19 -24.35
C ILE A 189 -15.79 0.55 -25.76
N THR A 190 -15.78 -0.45 -26.64
CA THR A 190 -16.15 -0.29 -28.05
C THR A 190 -17.60 -0.63 -28.34
N SER A 191 -18.24 -1.42 -27.46
CA SER A 191 -19.66 -1.76 -27.53
C SER A 191 -20.23 -1.94 -26.13
N ASN A 192 -21.42 -1.38 -25.88
CA ASN A 192 -22.14 -1.47 -24.63
C ASN A 192 -23.65 -1.65 -24.92
N PRO A 193 -24.07 -2.85 -25.33
CA PRO A 193 -25.42 -3.08 -25.87
C PRO A 193 -26.53 -2.94 -24.82
N LYS A 194 -26.22 -3.04 -23.50
CA LYS A 194 -27.17 -2.81 -22.41
C LYS A 194 -27.14 -1.37 -21.89
N ASP A 195 -26.38 -0.47 -22.50
CA ASP A 195 -26.22 0.92 -22.02
C ASP A 195 -25.82 0.98 -20.54
N LEU A 196 -24.92 0.08 -20.05
CA LEU A 196 -24.46 0.06 -18.67
C LEU A 196 -23.87 1.43 -18.29
N GLU A 197 -24.23 1.92 -17.12
CA GLU A 197 -23.72 3.15 -16.54
C GLU A 197 -22.59 2.84 -15.53
N PHE A 198 -21.41 3.44 -15.70
CA PHE A 198 -20.27 3.19 -14.84
C PHE A 198 -20.12 4.29 -13.79
N VAL A 199 -20.00 3.88 -12.51
CA VAL A 199 -19.78 4.77 -11.37
C VAL A 199 -18.40 4.45 -10.78
N GLU A 200 -17.49 5.43 -10.78
CA GLU A 200 -16.17 5.26 -10.19
C GLU A 200 -16.21 5.54 -8.69
N VAL A 201 -15.69 4.60 -7.89
CA VAL A 201 -15.70 4.64 -6.43
C VAL A 201 -14.34 4.30 -5.85
N ASP A 202 -14.06 4.84 -4.67
CA ASP A 202 -12.94 4.37 -3.87
C ASP A 202 -13.15 2.91 -3.46
N GLN A 203 -12.13 2.07 -3.62
CA GLN A 203 -12.18 0.63 -3.30
C GLN A 203 -12.65 0.37 -1.86
N GLN A 204 -12.20 1.18 -0.90
CA GLN A 204 -12.58 1.00 0.49
C GLN A 204 -14.05 1.36 0.76
N SER A 205 -14.69 2.03 -0.20
CA SER A 205 -16.11 2.41 -0.11
C SER A 205 -17.04 1.41 -0.81
N VAL A 206 -16.53 0.34 -1.41
CA VAL A 206 -17.33 -0.62 -2.18
C VAL A 206 -18.47 -1.22 -1.36
N GLY A 207 -18.24 -1.57 -0.09
CA GLY A 207 -19.26 -2.11 0.80
C GLY A 207 -20.39 -1.12 1.09
N GLN A 208 -20.12 0.18 1.03
CA GLN A 208 -21.13 1.21 1.26
C GLN A 208 -22.05 1.40 0.06
N ILE A 209 -21.50 1.28 -1.16
CA ILE A 209 -22.27 1.48 -2.40
C ILE A 209 -22.95 0.20 -2.90
N TYR A 210 -22.49 -0.97 -2.44
CA TYR A 210 -22.98 -2.29 -2.86
C TYR A 210 -24.50 -2.43 -2.89
N PRO A 211 -25.28 -1.97 -1.87
CA PRO A 211 -26.74 -2.07 -1.89
C PRO A 211 -27.44 -1.07 -2.83
N ASP A 212 -26.73 -0.02 -3.30
CA ASP A 212 -27.32 1.11 -4.01
C ASP A 212 -27.14 1.04 -5.53
N VAL A 213 -26.31 0.09 -6.03
CA VAL A 213 -26.02 -0.10 -7.46
C VAL A 213 -26.37 -1.50 -7.92
N ASP A 214 -26.53 -1.71 -9.22
CA ASP A 214 -26.88 -3.01 -9.78
C ASP A 214 -25.76 -4.04 -9.67
N ALA A 215 -24.49 -3.61 -9.80
CA ALA A 215 -23.32 -4.45 -9.60
C ALA A 215 -22.10 -3.65 -9.15
N VAL A 216 -21.17 -4.31 -8.48
CA VAL A 216 -19.87 -3.72 -8.09
C VAL A 216 -18.72 -4.66 -8.48
N PHE A 217 -17.61 -4.11 -8.96
CA PHE A 217 -16.33 -4.81 -8.89
C PHE A 217 -15.73 -4.58 -7.51
N GLY A 218 -15.29 -5.64 -6.85
CA GLY A 218 -14.70 -5.55 -5.51
C GLY A 218 -13.74 -6.68 -5.20
N PHE A 219 -12.83 -6.40 -4.27
CA PHE A 219 -12.01 -7.42 -3.65
C PHE A 219 -12.88 -8.25 -2.71
N ALA A 220 -12.85 -9.57 -2.84
CA ALA A 220 -13.69 -10.46 -2.05
C ALA A 220 -13.59 -10.19 -0.53
N ARG A 221 -12.39 -9.82 -0.03
CA ARG A 221 -12.19 -9.45 1.38
C ARG A 221 -13.01 -8.23 1.84
N LEU A 222 -13.16 -7.22 0.97
CA LEU A 222 -13.94 -6.01 1.31
C LEU A 222 -15.44 -6.29 1.30
N LEU A 223 -15.88 -7.20 0.45
CA LEU A 223 -17.28 -7.67 0.44
C LEU A 223 -17.55 -8.56 1.68
N ALA A 224 -16.58 -9.38 2.09
CA ALA A 224 -16.70 -10.20 3.30
C ALA A 224 -16.82 -9.35 4.59
N GLU A 225 -16.28 -8.13 4.62
CA GLU A 225 -16.49 -7.19 5.74
C GLU A 225 -17.97 -6.77 5.93
N ILE A 226 -18.80 -6.94 4.91
CA ILE A 226 -20.24 -6.69 4.93
C ILE A 226 -21.06 -7.99 4.78
N ASP A 227 -20.47 -9.12 5.16
CA ASP A 227 -21.08 -10.45 5.12
C ASP A 227 -21.45 -10.95 3.70
N VAL A 228 -20.83 -10.40 2.63
CA VAL A 228 -20.98 -10.93 1.25
C VAL A 228 -19.83 -11.87 0.96
N MET A 229 -20.14 -13.14 0.82
CA MET A 229 -19.13 -14.20 0.70
C MET A 229 -18.69 -14.44 -0.75
N PRO A 230 -17.51 -15.05 -0.99
CA PRO A 230 -17.00 -15.29 -2.34
C PRO A 230 -17.89 -16.17 -3.23
N ASP A 231 -18.74 -17.01 -2.66
CA ASP A 231 -19.69 -17.85 -3.39
C ASP A 231 -20.92 -17.07 -3.91
N GLU A 232 -21.11 -15.82 -3.48
CA GLU A 232 -22.13 -14.90 -3.96
C GLU A 232 -21.66 -14.07 -5.18
N VAL A 233 -20.43 -14.31 -5.67
CA VAL A 233 -19.88 -13.60 -6.83
C VAL A 233 -20.61 -13.97 -8.12
N LEU A 234 -20.94 -12.98 -8.95
CA LEU A 234 -21.51 -13.22 -10.28
C LEU A 234 -20.45 -13.69 -11.28
N ILE A 235 -19.24 -13.17 -11.19
CA ILE A 235 -18.06 -13.59 -11.95
C ILE A 235 -16.79 -13.27 -11.16
N MET A 236 -15.88 -14.25 -11.04
CA MET A 236 -14.58 -14.12 -10.39
C MET A 236 -13.46 -14.07 -11.42
N GLU A 237 -12.40 -13.34 -11.14
CA GLU A 237 -11.13 -13.45 -11.90
C GLU A 237 -10.56 -14.87 -11.79
N SER A 238 -9.89 -15.30 -12.84
CA SER A 238 -9.03 -16.50 -12.77
C SER A 238 -7.71 -16.17 -12.06
N GLU A 239 -6.98 -17.21 -11.62
CA GLU A 239 -5.64 -17.02 -11.04
C GLU A 239 -4.67 -16.29 -11.98
N GLU A 240 -4.74 -16.57 -13.29
CA GLU A 240 -3.91 -15.92 -14.31
C GLU A 240 -4.25 -14.42 -14.44
N GLU A 241 -5.53 -14.06 -14.39
CA GLU A 241 -5.97 -12.66 -14.43
C GLU A 241 -5.60 -11.89 -13.15
N ALA A 242 -5.58 -12.56 -12.00
CA ALA A 242 -5.27 -11.95 -10.70
C ALA A 242 -3.75 -11.75 -10.47
N LEU A 243 -2.88 -12.54 -11.12
CA LEU A 243 -1.43 -12.55 -10.87
C LEU A 243 -0.75 -11.17 -11.04
N PRO A 244 -1.05 -10.35 -12.07
CA PRO A 244 -0.49 -8.99 -12.20
C PRO A 244 -0.91 -8.03 -11.09
N PHE A 245 -1.82 -8.47 -10.21
CA PHE A 245 -2.37 -7.68 -9.11
C PHE A 245 -2.05 -8.29 -7.73
N ALA A 246 -1.05 -9.17 -7.66
CA ALA A 246 -0.57 -9.71 -6.39
C ALA A 246 0.07 -8.59 -5.55
N LEU A 247 -0.19 -8.64 -4.24
CA LEU A 247 0.25 -7.64 -3.27
C LEU A 247 1.72 -7.83 -2.94
N THR A 248 2.45 -6.72 -2.82
CA THR A 248 3.90 -6.74 -2.69
C THR A 248 4.41 -5.72 -1.68
N VAL A 249 5.57 -5.98 -1.11
CA VAL A 249 6.38 -4.98 -0.41
C VAL A 249 7.27 -4.28 -1.44
N CYS A 250 7.35 -2.95 -1.35
CA CYS A 250 8.09 -2.12 -2.30
C CYS A 250 9.14 -1.27 -1.61
N ALA A 251 10.22 -0.99 -2.33
CA ALA A 251 11.35 -0.21 -1.87
C ALA A 251 11.88 0.73 -2.96
N ARG A 252 12.87 1.56 -2.64
CA ARG A 252 13.67 2.28 -3.63
C ARG A 252 14.48 1.32 -4.49
N PRO A 253 14.84 1.73 -5.72
CA PRO A 253 15.72 0.93 -6.58
C PRO A 253 17.02 0.54 -5.88
N GLY A 254 17.45 -0.69 -6.11
CA GLY A 254 18.68 -1.21 -5.55
C GLY A 254 18.64 -1.58 -4.07
N PHE A 255 17.49 -1.50 -3.40
CA PHE A 255 17.38 -1.81 -1.96
C PHE A 255 17.89 -3.22 -1.61
N ARG A 256 17.65 -4.22 -2.47
CA ARG A 256 18.10 -5.60 -2.24
C ARG A 256 19.62 -5.74 -2.23
N GLU A 257 20.31 -4.95 -3.07
CA GLU A 257 21.78 -4.96 -3.21
C GLU A 257 22.46 -4.07 -2.18
N ASP A 258 21.87 -2.91 -1.88
CA ASP A 258 22.45 -1.89 -1.00
C ASP A 258 22.23 -2.24 0.49
N GLU A 259 21.10 -2.88 0.81
CA GLU A 259 20.69 -3.22 2.18
C GLU A 259 20.35 -4.72 2.33
N PRO A 260 21.24 -5.66 1.90
CA PRO A 260 20.91 -7.08 1.80
C PRO A 260 20.51 -7.71 3.13
N GLU A 261 21.08 -7.27 4.25
CA GLU A 261 20.71 -7.79 5.58
C GLU A 261 19.29 -7.40 5.98
N LYS A 262 18.87 -6.15 5.65
CA LYS A 262 17.49 -5.71 5.90
C LYS A 262 16.51 -6.44 4.99
N TYR A 263 16.85 -6.59 3.71
CA TYR A 263 16.02 -7.32 2.74
C TYR A 263 15.78 -8.75 3.17
N GLU A 264 16.83 -9.50 3.50
CA GLU A 264 16.70 -10.89 3.92
C GLU A 264 15.92 -11.03 5.24
N ALA A 265 16.16 -10.13 6.21
CA ALA A 265 15.43 -10.15 7.46
C ALA A 265 13.93 -9.87 7.24
N LEU A 266 13.60 -8.82 6.45
CA LEU A 266 12.22 -8.50 6.08
C LEU A 266 11.55 -9.67 5.39
N LYS A 267 12.17 -10.20 4.34
CA LYS A 267 11.62 -11.30 3.56
C LYS A 267 11.40 -12.53 4.42
N SER A 268 12.39 -12.89 5.26
CA SER A 268 12.28 -14.05 6.17
C SER A 268 11.12 -13.89 7.16
N ALA A 269 10.97 -12.71 7.75
CA ALA A 269 9.90 -12.44 8.73
C ALA A 269 8.51 -12.45 8.07
N TYR A 270 8.36 -11.78 6.93
CA TYR A 270 7.09 -11.72 6.21
C TYR A 270 6.71 -13.05 5.52
N HIS A 271 7.68 -13.89 5.17
CA HIS A 271 7.45 -15.22 4.57
C HIS A 271 7.52 -16.35 5.60
N SER A 272 7.46 -16.04 6.90
CA SER A 272 7.44 -17.02 7.97
C SER A 272 6.22 -17.94 7.90
N ASP A 273 6.31 -19.08 8.58
CA ASP A 273 5.20 -20.02 8.70
C ASP A 273 4.03 -19.37 9.45
N GLU A 274 4.30 -18.50 10.43
CA GLU A 274 3.31 -17.78 11.21
C GLU A 274 2.48 -16.82 10.34
N VAL A 275 3.11 -16.10 9.42
CA VAL A 275 2.41 -15.23 8.45
C VAL A 275 1.64 -16.06 7.44
N ARG A 276 2.21 -17.17 6.97
CA ARG A 276 1.54 -18.11 6.06
C ARG A 276 0.28 -18.70 6.69
N ASP A 277 0.37 -19.14 7.94
CA ASP A 277 -0.75 -19.71 8.70
C ASP A 277 -1.83 -18.66 8.92
N TRP A 278 -1.45 -17.41 9.23
CA TRP A 278 -2.39 -16.31 9.37
C TRP A 278 -3.23 -16.09 8.10
N TYR A 279 -2.59 -16.05 6.91
CA TYR A 279 -3.34 -15.94 5.64
C TYR A 279 -4.24 -17.16 5.39
N GLY A 280 -3.78 -18.35 5.78
CA GLY A 280 -4.57 -19.59 5.66
C GLY A 280 -5.81 -19.61 6.55
N GLU A 281 -5.82 -18.86 7.65
CA GLU A 281 -6.95 -18.75 8.58
C GLU A 281 -7.84 -17.53 8.30
N TYR A 282 -7.27 -16.47 7.69
CA TYR A 282 -8.01 -15.24 7.43
C TYR A 282 -9.15 -15.46 6.44
N LEU A 283 -10.40 -15.22 6.89
CA LEU A 283 -11.62 -15.42 6.10
C LEU A 283 -11.66 -16.81 5.44
N ASP A 284 -11.38 -17.86 6.23
CA ASP A 284 -11.35 -19.27 5.77
C ASP A 284 -10.36 -19.52 4.60
N GLY A 285 -9.21 -18.81 4.59
CA GLY A 285 -8.18 -18.95 3.56
C GLY A 285 -8.49 -18.22 2.26
N LEU A 286 -9.27 -17.15 2.34
CA LEU A 286 -9.62 -16.32 1.17
C LEU A 286 -8.40 -15.72 0.46
N LEU A 287 -7.33 -15.43 1.21
CA LEU A 287 -6.11 -14.86 0.68
C LEU A 287 -5.05 -15.95 0.47
N THR A 288 -4.48 -16.01 -0.72
CA THR A 288 -3.45 -17.01 -1.04
C THR A 288 -2.06 -16.39 -0.88
N PRO A 289 -1.18 -16.94 0.00
CA PRO A 289 0.22 -16.49 0.06
C PRO A 289 0.92 -16.65 -1.29
N ALA A 290 1.57 -15.58 -1.76
CA ALA A 290 2.28 -15.53 -3.05
C ALA A 290 3.81 -15.62 -2.87
N PHE A 291 4.29 -16.17 -1.74
CA PHE A 291 5.70 -16.18 -1.32
C PHE A 291 6.64 -16.88 -2.30
N ASP A 292 6.12 -17.86 -3.04
CA ASP A 292 6.90 -18.69 -3.97
C ASP A 292 6.85 -18.17 -5.42
N ARG A 293 6.18 -17.01 -5.66
CA ARG A 293 6.10 -16.37 -6.97
C ARG A 293 7.40 -15.61 -7.29
N ASP A 294 7.77 -15.64 -8.56
CA ASP A 294 8.94 -14.90 -9.06
C ASP A 294 8.59 -13.43 -9.28
N ILE A 295 9.08 -12.57 -8.38
CA ILE A 295 8.80 -11.13 -8.38
C ILE A 295 9.47 -10.43 -9.57
N ASP A 296 10.68 -10.87 -9.95
CA ASP A 296 11.46 -10.22 -11.00
C ASP A 296 10.81 -10.48 -12.36
N SER A 297 10.43 -11.74 -12.64
CA SER A 297 9.69 -12.08 -13.86
C SER A 297 8.35 -11.35 -13.96
N ALA A 298 7.58 -11.30 -12.86
CA ALA A 298 6.30 -10.61 -12.85
C ALA A 298 6.44 -9.09 -13.03
N TRP A 299 7.51 -8.49 -12.46
CA TRP A 299 7.78 -7.06 -12.63
C TRP A 299 8.24 -6.72 -14.05
N GLU A 300 9.04 -7.59 -14.69
CA GLU A 300 9.39 -7.48 -16.10
C GLU A 300 8.13 -7.55 -16.98
N ASP A 301 7.28 -8.57 -16.78
CA ASP A 301 6.04 -8.74 -17.54
C ASP A 301 5.12 -7.52 -17.45
N VAL A 302 4.95 -6.97 -16.24
CA VAL A 302 4.12 -5.78 -16.00
C VAL A 302 4.71 -4.53 -16.69
N ASN A 303 6.04 -4.40 -16.80
CA ASN A 303 6.70 -3.26 -17.44
C ASN A 303 6.84 -3.39 -18.97
N GLU A 304 6.64 -4.58 -19.55
CA GLU A 304 6.65 -4.78 -21.01
C GLU A 304 5.38 -4.22 -21.68
N HIS A 305 4.33 -3.97 -20.94
CA HIS A 305 3.07 -3.37 -21.39
C HIS A 305 3.06 -1.85 -21.23
#